data_221a6f5692afbffbfb1e8b168cde4158
#
_entry.id   221a6f5692afbffbfb1e8b168cde4158
#
_cell.length_a   1.000
_cell.length_b   1.000
_cell.length_c   1.000
_cell.angle_alpha   90.00
_cell.angle_beta   90.00
_cell.angle_gamma   90.00
#
_symmetry.space_group_name_H-M   'P 1'
#
loop_
_entity.id
_entity.type
_entity.pdbx_description
1 polymer ?
#
loop_
_entity_poly.entity_id
_entity_poly.type
_entity_poly.pdbx_seq_one_letter_code
_entity_poly.pdbx_strand_id
1 'polypeptide(L)'
;MKAFCFKYLLNFHSPSGTSRGILKQKESWFIVIVQGDKFGIGECSLIKGLSPDPEESYEQTLKKVCENISDGYETLSLGLNYFPSILFGLETAFRSFESFNPMVLFPSSFTKSKDSIPINGLIWMGQKSFMISQIKEKINAGFDCIKIKIGSLDFTTELELIKNIRKEYSSKDLEIRVDANCAFSFSKALEKLKKLSDFSIHSIEQPIPTRQWEKMAFLCEKSPIAVALDEELINTGEDEKEKMLKTINPAYIILKPSLVGGLKKSEDWINIAANNNVKWRATSALESLSLIHISEPTRPY
;
A
#
# COMPACT_ATOMS: atom_id res chain seq x y z
N MET A 1 -7.12 19.41 25.82
CA MET A 1 -6.81 19.01 24.45
C MET A 1 -8.01 19.34 23.56
N LYS A 2 -7.79 19.80 22.33
CA LYS A 2 -8.84 20.04 21.32
C LYS A 2 -8.39 19.42 20.02
N ALA A 3 -9.34 19.03 19.16
CA ALA A 3 -9.01 18.60 17.81
C ALA A 3 -10.01 19.15 16.79
N PHE A 4 -9.58 19.21 15.55
CA PHE A 4 -10.42 19.51 14.42
C PHE A 4 -10.00 18.67 13.22
N CYS A 5 -10.92 18.46 12.31
CA CYS A 5 -10.64 17.77 11.04
C CYS A 5 -11.00 18.66 9.86
N PHE A 6 -10.32 18.48 8.77
CA PHE A 6 -10.62 19.15 7.51
C PHE A 6 -10.30 18.24 6.32
N LYS A 7 -11.03 18.46 5.25
CA LYS A 7 -10.81 17.81 3.98
C LYS A 7 -9.86 18.62 3.11
N TYR A 8 -8.94 17.93 2.43
CA TYR A 8 -8.05 18.52 1.45
C TYR A 8 -8.06 17.71 0.16
N LEU A 9 -8.17 18.39 -0.96
CA LEU A 9 -8.17 17.78 -2.28
C LEU A 9 -6.76 17.86 -2.88
N LEU A 10 -6.10 16.70 -2.96
CA LEU A 10 -4.77 16.57 -3.54
C LEU A 10 -4.90 16.43 -5.06
N ASN A 11 -4.23 17.31 -5.81
CA ASN A 11 -4.15 17.22 -7.25
C ASN A 11 -2.88 16.46 -7.67
N PHE A 12 -3.02 15.44 -8.51
CA PHE A 12 -1.86 14.75 -9.06
C PHE A 12 -1.19 15.60 -10.13
N HIS A 13 0.14 15.66 -10.14
CA HIS A 13 0.92 16.33 -11.20
C HIS A 13 0.66 15.71 -12.58
N SER A 14 0.44 14.40 -12.61
CA SER A 14 0.07 13.64 -13.80
C SER A 14 -1.04 12.65 -13.47
N PRO A 15 -2.01 12.44 -14.37
CA PRO A 15 -3.04 11.44 -14.15
C PRO A 15 -2.44 10.07 -13.90
N SER A 16 -2.87 9.39 -12.83
CA SER A 16 -2.36 8.09 -12.41
C SER A 16 -3.32 6.98 -12.79
N GLY A 17 -2.92 6.11 -13.71
CA GLY A 17 -3.71 4.96 -14.13
C GLY A 17 -3.70 3.85 -13.08
N THR A 18 -4.87 3.52 -12.56
CA THR A 18 -5.06 2.42 -11.60
C THR A 18 -5.99 1.36 -12.19
N SER A 19 -6.08 0.20 -11.55
CA SER A 19 -7.06 -0.84 -11.91
C SER A 19 -8.52 -0.38 -11.79
N ARG A 20 -8.78 0.74 -11.09
CA ARG A 20 -10.11 1.31 -10.83
C ARG A 20 -10.40 2.57 -11.66
N GLY A 21 -9.48 2.96 -12.54
CA GLY A 21 -9.61 4.15 -13.39
C GLY A 21 -8.45 5.11 -13.23
N ILE A 22 -8.60 6.29 -13.84
CA ILE A 22 -7.58 7.33 -13.85
C ILE A 22 -7.84 8.30 -12.70
N LEU A 23 -6.90 8.39 -11.78
CA LEU A 23 -6.93 9.33 -10.68
C LEU A 23 -6.30 10.65 -11.12
N LYS A 24 -7.05 11.74 -11.05
CA LYS A 24 -6.57 13.12 -11.25
C LYS A 24 -6.45 13.87 -9.93
N GLN A 25 -7.28 13.47 -8.96
CA GLN A 25 -7.35 14.06 -7.64
C GLN A 25 -7.58 12.96 -6.60
N LYS A 26 -7.15 13.21 -5.37
CA LYS A 26 -7.40 12.36 -4.23
C LYS A 26 -7.91 13.20 -3.06
N GLU A 27 -8.98 12.75 -2.46
CA GLU A 27 -9.51 13.32 -1.23
C GLU A 27 -8.76 12.74 -0.04
N SER A 28 -8.18 13.60 0.79
CA SER A 28 -7.59 13.23 2.07
C SER A 28 -8.20 14.08 3.18
N TRP A 29 -8.38 13.49 4.36
CA TRP A 29 -8.79 14.20 5.55
C TRP A 29 -7.64 14.27 6.54
N PHE A 30 -7.60 15.32 7.31
CA PHE A 30 -6.57 15.52 8.33
C PHE A 30 -7.22 15.71 9.68
N ILE A 31 -6.63 15.09 10.72
CA ILE A 31 -6.94 15.35 12.12
C ILE A 31 -5.78 16.17 12.68
N VAL A 32 -6.10 17.31 13.30
CA VAL A 32 -5.12 18.14 13.99
C VAL A 32 -5.52 18.22 15.47
N ILE A 33 -4.61 17.80 16.33
CA ILE A 33 -4.72 17.85 17.79
C ILE A 33 -3.92 19.05 18.27
N VAL A 34 -4.49 19.86 19.20
CA VAL A 34 -3.81 21.03 19.76
C VAL A 34 -3.99 21.08 21.27
N GLN A 35 -2.93 21.50 22.00
CA GLN A 35 -2.98 21.81 23.42
C GLN A 35 -1.86 22.81 23.78
N GLY A 36 -2.25 24.04 24.13
CA GLY A 36 -1.29 25.13 24.23
C GLY A 36 -0.59 25.38 22.90
N ASP A 37 0.73 25.45 22.93
CA ASP A 37 1.57 25.62 21.73
C ASP A 37 1.92 24.30 21.03
N LYS A 38 1.49 23.15 21.59
CA LYS A 38 1.76 21.84 21.06
C LYS A 38 0.67 21.41 20.09
N PHE A 39 1.09 20.80 18.97
CA PHE A 39 0.17 20.21 18.00
C PHE A 39 0.62 18.83 17.52
N GLY A 40 -0.31 18.08 16.98
CA GLY A 40 -0.06 16.84 16.26
C GLY A 40 -1.00 16.76 15.06
N ILE A 41 -0.55 16.10 13.99
CA ILE A 41 -1.29 15.97 12.74
C ILE A 41 -1.25 14.54 12.23
N GLY A 42 -2.39 14.06 11.72
CA GLY A 42 -2.50 12.77 11.07
C GLY A 42 -3.36 12.83 9.82
N GLU A 43 -3.00 12.03 8.83
CA GLU A 43 -3.72 11.93 7.55
C GLU A 43 -4.62 10.71 7.52
N CYS A 44 -5.92 10.92 7.33
CA CYS A 44 -6.89 9.88 7.03
C CYS A 44 -6.96 9.74 5.51
N SER A 45 -6.17 8.80 4.99
CA SER A 45 -5.98 8.60 3.54
C SER A 45 -7.09 7.73 2.98
N LEU A 46 -8.02 8.33 2.26
CA LEU A 46 -9.15 7.64 1.64
C LEU A 46 -8.91 7.47 0.13
N ILE A 47 -9.03 6.24 -0.37
CA ILE A 47 -9.04 5.97 -1.80
C ILE A 47 -10.42 5.44 -2.16
N LYS A 48 -11.19 6.24 -2.89
CA LYS A 48 -12.54 5.89 -3.32
C LYS A 48 -12.54 4.56 -4.10
N GLY A 49 -13.43 3.65 -3.69
CA GLY A 49 -13.55 2.31 -4.29
C GLY A 49 -12.46 1.31 -3.88
N LEU A 50 -11.53 1.68 -2.99
CA LEU A 50 -10.54 0.78 -2.39
C LEU A 50 -10.61 0.77 -0.87
N SER A 51 -10.60 1.96 -0.24
CA SER A 51 -10.73 2.08 1.21
C SER A 51 -12.07 1.50 1.66
N PRO A 52 -12.07 0.66 2.70
CA PRO A 52 -13.29 0.00 3.16
C PRO A 52 -14.18 0.90 4.02
N ASP A 53 -13.70 2.09 4.33
CA ASP A 53 -14.39 3.06 5.19
C ASP A 53 -15.75 3.44 4.62
N PRO A 54 -16.85 3.42 5.41
CA PRO A 54 -18.19 3.82 4.98
C PRO A 54 -18.25 5.31 4.62
N GLU A 55 -18.42 5.63 3.32
CA GLU A 55 -18.40 7.02 2.83
C GLU A 55 -19.50 7.90 3.45
N GLU A 56 -20.71 7.37 3.64
CA GLU A 56 -21.88 8.11 4.13
C GLU A 56 -21.71 8.64 5.56
N SER A 57 -21.03 7.88 6.42
CA SER A 57 -20.82 8.25 7.84
C SER A 57 -19.40 8.77 8.12
N TYR A 58 -18.55 8.86 7.11
CA TYR A 58 -17.13 9.16 7.28
C TYR A 58 -16.86 10.50 7.97
N GLU A 59 -17.41 11.58 7.42
CA GLU A 59 -17.24 12.92 7.98
C GLU A 59 -17.85 13.06 9.37
N GLN A 60 -19.01 12.46 9.61
CA GLN A 60 -19.66 12.46 10.91
C GLN A 60 -18.80 11.72 11.96
N THR A 61 -18.20 10.58 11.57
CA THR A 61 -17.30 9.83 12.45
C THR A 61 -16.06 10.63 12.80
N LEU A 62 -15.44 11.29 11.80
CA LEU A 62 -14.30 12.17 12.03
C LEU A 62 -14.63 13.33 13.00
N LYS A 63 -15.77 13.97 12.84
CA LYS A 63 -16.23 15.04 13.75
C LYS A 63 -16.39 14.53 15.17
N LYS A 64 -17.04 13.37 15.35
CA LYS A 64 -17.20 12.74 16.68
C LYS A 64 -15.84 12.41 17.32
N VAL A 65 -14.89 11.90 16.55
CA VAL A 65 -13.51 11.64 17.03
C VAL A 65 -12.87 12.94 17.53
N CYS A 66 -12.98 14.03 16.77
CA CYS A 66 -12.42 15.32 17.15
C CYS A 66 -13.11 15.93 18.39
N GLU A 67 -14.44 15.82 18.51
CA GLU A 67 -15.21 16.28 19.65
C GLU A 67 -14.81 15.58 20.96
N ASN A 68 -14.45 14.29 20.86
CA ASN A 68 -14.10 13.45 22.01
C ASN A 68 -12.60 13.19 22.14
N ILE A 69 -11.75 14.00 21.53
CA ILE A 69 -10.30 13.75 21.45
C ILE A 69 -9.63 13.62 22.82
N SER A 70 -10.20 14.19 23.86
CA SER A 70 -9.71 14.10 25.24
C SER A 70 -9.85 12.70 25.86
N ASP A 71 -10.65 11.81 25.27
CA ASP A 71 -10.79 10.41 25.71
C ASP A 71 -9.55 9.56 25.39
N GLY A 72 -8.66 10.09 24.54
CA GLY A 72 -7.41 9.45 24.18
C GLY A 72 -7.53 8.38 23.10
N TYR A 73 -6.37 8.04 22.51
CA TYR A 73 -6.30 7.10 21.38
C TYR A 73 -6.94 5.73 21.69
N GLU A 74 -6.60 5.13 22.84
CA GLU A 74 -7.05 3.77 23.16
C GLU A 74 -8.58 3.67 23.23
N THR A 75 -9.24 4.67 23.82
CA THR A 75 -10.71 4.70 23.92
C THR A 75 -11.36 4.92 22.56
N LEU A 76 -10.89 5.92 21.82
CA LEU A 76 -11.48 6.28 20.53
C LEU A 76 -11.27 5.19 19.47
N SER A 77 -10.16 4.48 19.51
CA SER A 77 -9.83 3.43 18.55
C SER A 77 -10.82 2.25 18.58
N LEU A 78 -11.43 1.97 19.74
CA LEU A 78 -12.40 0.87 19.88
C LEU A 78 -13.64 1.02 18.99
N GLY A 79 -14.03 2.26 18.68
CA GLY A 79 -15.17 2.57 17.81
C GLY A 79 -14.86 2.62 16.31
N LEU A 80 -13.58 2.42 15.91
CA LEU A 80 -13.12 2.71 14.55
C LEU A 80 -12.75 1.46 13.72
N ASN A 81 -13.19 0.27 14.14
CA ASN A 81 -12.86 -0.97 13.43
C ASN A 81 -13.28 -0.99 11.94
N TYR A 82 -14.35 -0.26 11.59
CA TYR A 82 -14.84 -0.14 10.22
C TYR A 82 -14.28 1.08 9.47
N PHE A 83 -13.41 1.87 10.11
CA PHE A 83 -12.82 3.09 9.57
C PHE A 83 -11.29 3.05 9.64
N PRO A 84 -10.63 2.12 8.92
CA PRO A 84 -9.17 1.94 9.01
C PRO A 84 -8.38 3.19 8.64
N SER A 85 -8.86 4.03 7.72
CA SER A 85 -8.16 5.26 7.37
C SER A 85 -8.29 6.32 8.47
N ILE A 86 -9.44 6.40 9.16
CA ILE A 86 -9.61 7.27 10.32
C ILE A 86 -8.74 6.79 11.49
N LEU A 87 -8.71 5.48 11.71
CA LEU A 87 -7.88 4.88 12.76
C LEU A 87 -6.39 5.17 12.54
N PHE A 88 -5.90 5.04 11.30
CA PHE A 88 -4.54 5.42 10.93
C PHE A 88 -4.27 6.91 11.15
N GLY A 89 -5.19 7.79 10.71
CA GLY A 89 -5.06 9.24 10.91
C GLY A 89 -5.07 9.63 12.39
N LEU A 90 -5.91 8.99 13.20
CA LEU A 90 -5.98 9.21 14.64
C LEU A 90 -4.68 8.76 15.34
N GLU A 91 -4.20 7.55 15.01
CA GLU A 91 -2.95 7.02 15.54
C GLU A 91 -1.78 7.94 15.23
N THR A 92 -1.64 8.34 13.96
CA THR A 92 -0.55 9.22 13.53
C THR A 92 -0.67 10.62 14.13
N ALA A 93 -1.88 11.16 14.32
CA ALA A 93 -2.11 12.44 14.98
C ALA A 93 -1.65 12.43 16.46
N PHE A 94 -1.98 11.36 17.21
CA PHE A 94 -1.52 11.21 18.59
C PHE A 94 -0.01 11.02 18.68
N ARG A 95 0.58 10.15 17.84
CA ARG A 95 2.04 9.97 17.79
C ARG A 95 2.77 11.26 17.43
N SER A 96 2.23 12.01 16.46
CA SER A 96 2.72 13.34 16.09
C SER A 96 2.66 14.31 17.28
N PHE A 97 1.54 14.32 17.99
CA PHE A 97 1.33 15.18 19.18
C PHE A 97 2.30 14.82 20.32
N GLU A 98 2.60 13.54 20.51
CA GLU A 98 3.51 13.08 21.56
C GLU A 98 4.99 13.27 21.19
N SER A 99 5.31 13.34 19.89
CA SER A 99 6.68 13.48 19.40
C SER A 99 7.29 14.84 19.80
N PHE A 100 8.61 14.85 19.99
CA PHE A 100 9.37 16.09 20.16
C PHE A 100 9.29 16.99 18.92
N ASN A 101 9.37 16.39 17.74
CA ASN A 101 9.11 17.05 16.46
C ASN A 101 7.86 16.42 15.86
N PRO A 102 6.73 17.17 15.73
CA PRO A 102 5.48 16.64 15.20
C PRO A 102 5.57 16.03 13.79
N MET A 103 6.60 16.39 13.03
CA MET A 103 6.84 15.88 11.68
C MET A 103 7.73 14.63 11.66
N VAL A 104 8.19 14.11 12.81
CA VAL A 104 9.06 12.94 12.92
C VAL A 104 8.50 11.97 13.94
N LEU A 105 7.72 10.99 13.48
CA LEU A 105 7.07 10.01 14.38
C LEU A 105 8.06 8.97 14.93
N PHE A 106 9.05 8.58 14.12
CA PHE A 106 10.03 7.55 14.47
C PHE A 106 11.46 8.07 14.23
N PRO A 107 12.08 8.75 15.22
CA PRO A 107 13.46 9.20 15.11
C PRO A 107 14.41 8.02 14.86
N SER A 108 15.09 8.02 13.71
CA SER A 108 15.99 6.96 13.28
C SER A 108 17.15 7.54 12.46
N SER A 109 18.12 6.74 12.09
CA SER A 109 19.17 7.14 11.13
C SER A 109 18.55 7.54 9.78
N PHE A 110 17.54 6.84 9.35
CA PHE A 110 16.78 7.14 8.13
C PHE A 110 16.08 8.51 8.20
N THR A 111 15.28 8.79 9.23
CA THR A 111 14.58 10.09 9.39
C THR A 111 15.52 11.27 9.67
N LYS A 112 16.81 10.99 9.98
CA LYS A 112 17.89 11.97 10.11
C LYS A 112 18.74 12.09 8.83
N SER A 113 18.29 11.52 7.70
CA SER A 113 19.01 11.50 6.41
C SER A 113 20.43 10.90 6.48
N LYS A 114 20.66 9.98 7.43
CA LYS A 114 21.95 9.30 7.62
C LYS A 114 21.98 7.90 7.01
N ASP A 115 20.83 7.40 6.60
CA ASP A 115 20.63 6.06 6.06
C ASP A 115 19.56 6.08 4.98
N SER A 116 19.46 5.02 4.18
CA SER A 116 18.45 4.84 3.14
C SER A 116 17.66 3.55 3.35
N ILE A 117 16.46 3.50 2.82
CA ILE A 117 15.67 2.29 2.72
C ILE A 117 15.49 1.91 1.24
N PRO A 118 15.57 0.62 0.89
CA PRO A 118 15.35 0.18 -0.49
C PRO A 118 13.89 0.35 -0.88
N ILE A 119 13.65 0.99 -2.02
CA ILE A 119 12.31 1.17 -2.60
C ILE A 119 12.31 0.71 -4.06
N ASN A 120 11.16 0.35 -4.58
CA ASN A 120 11.01 0.04 -6.01
C ASN A 120 10.47 1.24 -6.79
N GLY A 121 10.87 1.38 -8.05
CA GLY A 121 10.23 2.24 -9.02
C GLY A 121 8.85 1.69 -9.40
N LEU A 122 7.79 2.51 -9.34
CA LEU A 122 6.46 2.11 -9.76
C LEU A 122 6.22 2.49 -11.22
N ILE A 123 5.72 1.53 -12.02
CA ILE A 123 5.28 1.73 -13.39
C ILE A 123 3.74 1.67 -13.42
N TRP A 124 3.14 2.84 -13.59
CA TRP A 124 1.68 2.98 -13.65
C TRP A 124 1.10 2.38 -14.92
N MET A 125 -0.14 1.90 -14.83
CA MET A 125 -0.91 1.45 -16.00
C MET A 125 -1.10 2.59 -17.01
N GLY A 126 -1.06 2.24 -18.30
CA GLY A 126 -1.27 3.18 -19.38
C GLY A 126 -1.00 2.57 -20.74
N GLN A 127 -0.93 3.38 -21.76
CA GLN A 127 -0.53 2.94 -23.10
C GLN A 127 0.92 2.41 -23.10
N LYS A 128 1.25 1.48 -23.99
CA LYS A 128 2.57 0.85 -24.10
C LYS A 128 3.71 1.86 -24.14
N SER A 129 3.59 2.94 -24.93
CA SER A 129 4.61 4.00 -25.02
C SER A 129 4.83 4.72 -23.70
N PHE A 130 3.76 5.00 -22.96
CA PHE A 130 3.84 5.64 -21.64
C PHE A 130 4.51 4.74 -20.60
N MET A 131 4.19 3.44 -20.60
CA MET A 131 4.85 2.48 -19.70
C MET A 131 6.34 2.34 -20.02
N ILE A 132 6.73 2.31 -21.30
CA ILE A 132 8.14 2.29 -21.72
C ILE A 132 8.88 3.55 -21.23
N SER A 133 8.26 4.71 -21.35
CA SER A 133 8.86 5.97 -20.88
C SER A 133 9.12 5.94 -19.37
N GLN A 134 8.14 5.48 -18.58
CA GLN A 134 8.30 5.36 -17.12
C GLN A 134 9.42 4.38 -16.75
N ILE A 135 9.49 3.22 -17.45
CA ILE A 135 10.53 2.21 -17.20
C ILE A 135 11.92 2.84 -17.40
N LYS A 136 12.13 3.52 -18.53
CA LYS A 136 13.40 4.21 -18.81
C LYS A 136 13.71 5.28 -17.76
N GLU A 137 12.72 6.06 -17.38
CA GLU A 137 12.87 7.09 -16.33
C GLU A 137 13.33 6.47 -15.01
N LYS A 138 12.68 5.39 -14.55
CA LYS A 138 13.03 4.77 -13.26
C LYS A 138 14.41 4.11 -13.31
N ILE A 139 14.76 3.44 -14.39
CA ILE A 139 16.10 2.85 -14.54
C ILE A 139 17.17 3.94 -14.58
N ASN A 140 16.96 5.03 -15.34
CA ASN A 140 17.88 6.15 -15.39
C ASN A 140 18.02 6.87 -14.03
N ALA A 141 16.98 6.84 -13.20
CA ALA A 141 17.01 7.35 -11.83
C ALA A 141 17.71 6.39 -10.83
N GLY A 142 18.24 5.26 -11.29
CA GLY A 142 19.03 4.33 -10.49
C GLY A 142 18.22 3.30 -9.69
N PHE A 143 16.95 3.07 -10.02
CA PHE A 143 16.18 1.99 -9.40
C PHE A 143 16.67 0.63 -9.91
N ASP A 144 17.02 -0.25 -8.99
CA ASP A 144 17.41 -1.65 -9.21
C ASP A 144 16.22 -2.63 -9.13
N CYS A 145 15.07 -2.12 -8.73
CA CYS A 145 13.80 -2.86 -8.68
C CYS A 145 12.66 -2.01 -9.25
N ILE A 146 11.87 -2.58 -10.15
CA ILE A 146 10.64 -1.96 -10.66
C ILE A 146 9.42 -2.83 -10.40
N LYS A 147 8.30 -2.20 -10.05
CA LYS A 147 6.99 -2.85 -9.95
C LYS A 147 6.10 -2.39 -11.09
N ILE A 148 5.70 -3.31 -11.96
CA ILE A 148 4.90 -3.05 -13.15
C ILE A 148 3.45 -3.46 -12.87
N LYS A 149 2.52 -2.54 -13.01
CA LYS A 149 1.10 -2.86 -12.97
C LYS A 149 0.68 -3.54 -14.27
N ILE A 150 0.03 -4.70 -14.15
CA ILE A 150 -0.45 -5.52 -15.27
C ILE A 150 -1.96 -5.81 -15.14
N GLY A 151 -2.57 -6.32 -16.20
CA GLY A 151 -4.00 -6.66 -16.23
C GLY A 151 -4.88 -5.57 -16.86
N SER A 152 -4.31 -4.47 -17.37
CA SER A 152 -5.04 -3.41 -18.07
C SER A 152 -4.89 -3.43 -19.58
N LEU A 153 -3.77 -3.95 -20.06
CA LEU A 153 -3.52 -4.20 -21.48
C LEU A 153 -3.84 -5.66 -21.80
N ASP A 154 -3.83 -6.00 -23.08
CA ASP A 154 -3.83 -7.39 -23.44
C ASP A 154 -2.54 -8.08 -22.93
N PHE A 155 -2.68 -9.30 -22.47
CA PHE A 155 -1.60 -9.99 -21.76
C PHE A 155 -0.36 -10.22 -22.65
N THR A 156 -0.53 -10.37 -23.95
CA THR A 156 0.58 -10.52 -24.90
C THR A 156 1.41 -9.25 -24.97
N THR A 157 0.75 -8.10 -24.99
CA THR A 157 1.41 -6.78 -24.94
C THR A 157 2.17 -6.59 -23.64
N GLU A 158 1.60 -7.00 -22.49
CA GLU A 158 2.29 -6.93 -21.20
C GLU A 158 3.52 -7.84 -21.15
N LEU A 159 3.43 -9.06 -21.69
CA LEU A 159 4.59 -9.95 -21.82
C LEU A 159 5.68 -9.37 -22.73
N GLU A 160 5.30 -8.73 -23.85
CA GLU A 160 6.28 -8.06 -24.72
C GLU A 160 7.01 -6.92 -24.03
N LEU A 161 6.33 -6.12 -23.18
CA LEU A 161 6.98 -5.08 -22.38
C LEU A 161 8.04 -5.69 -21.47
N ILE A 162 7.68 -6.72 -20.72
CA ILE A 162 8.59 -7.42 -19.79
C ILE A 162 9.75 -8.07 -20.55
N LYS A 163 9.46 -8.72 -21.69
CA LYS A 163 10.48 -9.32 -22.57
C LYS A 163 11.50 -8.28 -23.06
N ASN A 164 11.03 -7.09 -23.44
CA ASN A 164 11.92 -6.02 -23.90
C ASN A 164 12.83 -5.52 -22.78
N ILE A 165 12.30 -5.39 -21.54
CA ILE A 165 13.14 -5.05 -20.38
C ILE A 165 14.20 -6.12 -20.16
N ARG A 166 13.84 -7.41 -20.21
CA ARG A 166 14.78 -8.52 -19.98
C ARG A 166 15.83 -8.69 -21.08
N LYS A 167 15.59 -8.16 -22.28
CA LYS A 167 16.63 -8.12 -23.33
C LYS A 167 17.74 -7.13 -22.99
N GLU A 168 17.41 -6.04 -22.29
CA GLU A 168 18.36 -4.99 -21.95
C GLU A 168 18.98 -5.18 -20.57
N TYR A 169 18.19 -5.70 -19.60
CA TYR A 169 18.57 -5.84 -18.19
C TYR A 169 18.36 -7.27 -17.69
N SER A 170 19.42 -7.90 -17.26
CA SER A 170 19.33 -9.24 -16.66
C SER A 170 18.60 -9.21 -15.32
N SER A 171 18.21 -10.39 -14.82
CA SER A 171 17.57 -10.49 -13.48
C SER A 171 18.55 -10.19 -12.32
N LYS A 172 19.84 -10.10 -12.60
CA LYS A 172 20.86 -9.69 -11.62
C LYS A 172 20.97 -8.16 -11.53
N ASP A 173 20.69 -7.46 -12.63
CA ASP A 173 20.81 -6.00 -12.72
C ASP A 173 19.52 -5.29 -12.35
N LEU A 174 18.37 -5.93 -12.60
CA LEU A 174 17.05 -5.32 -12.37
C LEU A 174 16.04 -6.37 -11.89
N GLU A 175 15.56 -6.21 -10.66
CA GLU A 175 14.43 -6.97 -10.14
C GLU A 175 13.12 -6.48 -10.76
N ILE A 176 12.29 -7.40 -11.27
CA ILE A 176 10.95 -7.07 -11.74
C ILE A 176 9.92 -7.73 -10.82
N ARG A 177 9.02 -6.92 -10.30
CA ARG A 177 7.78 -7.32 -9.63
C ARG A 177 6.60 -6.94 -10.49
N VAL A 178 5.55 -7.73 -10.47
CA VAL A 178 4.30 -7.42 -11.17
C VAL A 178 3.14 -7.35 -10.20
N ASP A 179 2.18 -6.48 -10.49
CA ASP A 179 0.99 -6.27 -9.68
C ASP A 179 -0.24 -6.37 -10.58
N ALA A 180 -1.03 -7.42 -10.39
CA ALA A 180 -2.21 -7.72 -11.20
C ALA A 180 -3.49 -7.06 -10.65
N ASN A 181 -3.49 -6.53 -9.44
CA ASN A 181 -4.65 -5.91 -8.79
C ASN A 181 -5.96 -6.69 -9.04
N CYS A 182 -5.95 -7.99 -8.76
CA CYS A 182 -7.11 -8.88 -8.93
C CYS A 182 -7.55 -9.15 -10.38
N ALA A 183 -6.77 -8.80 -11.41
CA ALA A 183 -7.24 -8.79 -12.79
C ALA A 183 -7.38 -10.18 -13.46
N PHE A 184 -6.80 -11.24 -12.88
CA PHE A 184 -6.84 -12.54 -13.53
C PHE A 184 -8.03 -13.37 -13.06
N SER A 185 -8.72 -14.02 -13.99
CA SER A 185 -9.63 -15.10 -13.61
C SER A 185 -8.83 -16.31 -13.13
N PHE A 186 -9.32 -17.02 -12.11
CA PHE A 186 -8.64 -18.21 -11.58
C PHE A 186 -8.29 -19.24 -12.67
N SER A 187 -9.22 -19.50 -13.60
CA SER A 187 -9.05 -20.46 -14.68
C SER A 187 -7.85 -20.17 -15.60
N LYS A 188 -7.45 -18.89 -15.72
CA LYS A 188 -6.32 -18.47 -16.57
C LYS A 188 -5.09 -18.04 -15.78
N ALA A 189 -5.22 -17.90 -14.44
CA ALA A 189 -4.15 -17.34 -13.63
C ALA A 189 -2.87 -18.18 -13.69
N LEU A 190 -2.96 -19.49 -13.46
CA LEU A 190 -1.76 -20.36 -13.46
C LEU A 190 -1.04 -20.39 -14.81
N GLU A 191 -1.78 -20.37 -15.94
CA GLU A 191 -1.17 -20.29 -17.27
C GLU A 191 -0.39 -18.98 -17.45
N LYS A 192 -0.99 -17.85 -17.02
CA LYS A 192 -0.33 -16.56 -17.09
C LYS A 192 0.91 -16.49 -16.20
N LEU A 193 0.84 -17.05 -14.99
CA LEU A 193 1.98 -17.12 -14.07
C LEU A 193 3.15 -17.94 -14.66
N LYS A 194 2.85 -19.05 -15.33
CA LYS A 194 3.87 -19.84 -16.04
C LYS A 194 4.53 -19.04 -17.15
N LYS A 195 3.77 -18.30 -17.97
CA LYS A 195 4.34 -17.44 -19.02
C LYS A 195 5.18 -16.28 -18.46
N LEU A 196 4.77 -15.69 -17.34
CA LEU A 196 5.54 -14.66 -16.66
C LEU A 196 6.85 -15.19 -16.07
N SER A 197 6.88 -16.45 -15.63
CA SER A 197 8.07 -17.05 -15.02
C SER A 197 9.27 -17.16 -15.98
N ASP A 198 9.02 -17.22 -17.30
CA ASP A 198 10.07 -17.23 -18.33
C ASP A 198 10.95 -15.96 -18.29
N PHE A 199 10.48 -14.90 -17.63
CA PHE A 199 11.16 -13.61 -17.52
C PHE A 199 11.78 -13.35 -16.15
N SER A 200 11.99 -14.36 -15.32
CA SER A 200 12.59 -14.22 -13.99
C SER A 200 11.90 -13.13 -13.14
N ILE A 201 10.57 -13.16 -13.11
CA ILE A 201 9.77 -12.26 -12.26
C ILE A 201 9.96 -12.68 -10.80
N HIS A 202 10.27 -11.71 -9.93
CA HIS A 202 10.49 -11.95 -8.52
C HIS A 202 9.20 -12.35 -7.80
N SER A 203 8.12 -11.63 -8.02
CA SER A 203 6.83 -11.91 -7.38
C SER A 203 5.67 -11.28 -8.15
N ILE A 204 4.48 -11.85 -7.97
CA ILE A 204 3.22 -11.28 -8.43
C ILE A 204 2.35 -10.90 -7.24
N GLU A 205 1.77 -9.70 -7.29
CA GLU A 205 0.87 -9.16 -6.28
C GLU A 205 -0.58 -9.36 -6.70
N GLN A 206 -1.41 -9.91 -5.83
CA GLN A 206 -2.86 -10.16 -5.92
C GLN A 206 -3.32 -10.60 -7.32
N PRO A 207 -2.97 -11.81 -7.79
CA PRO A 207 -3.29 -12.25 -9.14
C PRO A 207 -4.78 -12.41 -9.42
N ILE A 208 -5.57 -12.90 -8.45
CA ILE A 208 -7.00 -13.14 -8.58
C ILE A 208 -7.82 -12.31 -7.57
N PRO A 209 -9.14 -12.13 -7.79
CA PRO A 209 -10.02 -11.45 -6.83
C PRO A 209 -9.96 -12.05 -5.43
N THR A 210 -10.16 -11.18 -4.43
CA THR A 210 -10.13 -11.50 -3.00
C THR A 210 -11.22 -12.48 -2.57
N ARG A 211 -11.11 -13.00 -1.35
CA ARG A 211 -12.07 -13.94 -0.72
C ARG A 211 -12.21 -15.29 -1.44
N GLN A 212 -11.18 -15.70 -2.18
CA GLN A 212 -11.06 -17.02 -2.83
C GLN A 212 -9.85 -17.78 -2.29
N TRP A 213 -9.79 -17.97 -0.97
CA TRP A 213 -8.60 -18.45 -0.26
C TRP A 213 -8.07 -19.80 -0.78
N GLU A 214 -8.94 -20.77 -1.02
CA GLU A 214 -8.52 -22.08 -1.55
C GLU A 214 -7.96 -21.99 -2.96
N LYS A 215 -8.52 -21.11 -3.80
CA LYS A 215 -7.99 -20.87 -5.14
C LYS A 215 -6.67 -20.13 -5.11
N MET A 216 -6.53 -19.16 -4.20
CA MET A 216 -5.27 -18.45 -3.99
C MET A 216 -4.21 -19.39 -3.42
N ALA A 217 -4.57 -20.26 -2.46
CA ALA A 217 -3.70 -21.30 -1.92
C ALA A 217 -3.17 -22.24 -3.03
N PHE A 218 -4.06 -22.67 -3.92
CA PHE A 218 -3.68 -23.46 -5.08
C PHE A 218 -2.66 -22.72 -5.97
N LEU A 219 -2.86 -21.42 -6.20
CA LEU A 219 -1.89 -20.61 -6.96
C LEU A 219 -0.56 -20.47 -6.21
N CYS A 220 -0.58 -20.24 -4.90
CA CYS A 220 0.64 -20.15 -4.09
C CYS A 220 1.45 -21.46 -4.15
N GLU A 221 0.77 -22.61 -4.13
CA GLU A 221 1.42 -23.93 -4.23
C GLU A 221 1.98 -24.25 -5.64
N LYS A 222 1.21 -23.92 -6.70
CA LYS A 222 1.50 -24.37 -8.07
C LYS A 222 2.23 -23.33 -8.93
N SER A 223 2.26 -22.07 -8.49
CA SER A 223 2.90 -21.00 -9.25
C SER A 223 4.43 -21.12 -9.21
N PRO A 224 5.10 -20.97 -10.36
CA PRO A 224 6.56 -20.83 -10.38
C PRO A 224 7.05 -19.45 -9.93
N ILE A 225 6.14 -18.50 -9.70
CA ILE A 225 6.41 -17.14 -9.23
C ILE A 225 5.84 -16.98 -7.83
N ALA A 226 6.60 -16.40 -6.91
CA ALA A 226 6.15 -16.08 -5.56
C ALA A 226 4.91 -15.17 -5.58
N VAL A 227 3.87 -15.53 -4.83
CA VAL A 227 2.63 -14.74 -4.73
C VAL A 227 2.68 -13.85 -3.50
N ALA A 228 2.26 -12.59 -3.67
CA ALA A 228 2.08 -11.60 -2.62
C ALA A 228 0.59 -11.23 -2.50
N LEU A 229 0.08 -11.10 -1.28
CA LEU A 229 -1.29 -10.64 -1.00
C LEU A 229 -1.28 -9.14 -0.70
N ASP A 230 -2.18 -8.39 -1.33
CA ASP A 230 -2.41 -6.97 -1.11
C ASP A 230 -3.88 -6.72 -0.71
N GLU A 231 -4.78 -6.70 -1.68
CA GLU A 231 -6.20 -6.43 -1.44
C GLU A 231 -6.85 -7.47 -0.54
N GLU A 232 -6.28 -8.67 -0.41
CA GLU A 232 -6.77 -9.70 0.49
C GLU A 232 -6.72 -9.28 1.97
N LEU A 233 -5.78 -8.39 2.34
CA LEU A 233 -5.63 -7.91 3.71
C LEU A 233 -6.71 -6.91 4.10
N ILE A 234 -7.31 -6.24 3.10
CA ILE A 234 -8.34 -5.22 3.31
C ILE A 234 -9.64 -5.91 3.75
N ASN A 235 -10.27 -5.42 4.80
CA ASN A 235 -11.49 -6.01 5.38
C ASN A 235 -11.33 -7.44 5.93
N THR A 236 -10.12 -7.87 6.25
CA THR A 236 -9.91 -9.13 6.96
C THR A 236 -10.06 -8.89 8.47
N GLY A 237 -11.01 -9.58 9.09
CA GLY A 237 -11.26 -9.51 10.53
C GLY A 237 -10.04 -9.96 11.34
N GLU A 238 -9.93 -9.47 12.59
CA GLU A 238 -8.78 -9.79 13.46
C GLU A 238 -8.62 -11.30 13.67
N ASP A 239 -9.74 -12.00 13.88
CA ASP A 239 -9.81 -13.44 14.08
C ASP A 239 -9.62 -14.26 12.79
N GLU A 240 -9.72 -13.64 11.63
CA GLU A 240 -9.51 -14.27 10.33
C GLU A 240 -8.05 -14.21 9.83
N LYS A 241 -7.25 -13.24 10.29
CA LYS A 241 -5.90 -12.95 9.77
C LYS A 241 -5.00 -14.17 9.74
N GLU A 242 -4.85 -14.83 10.88
CA GLU A 242 -3.98 -15.99 10.99
C GLU A 242 -4.52 -17.19 10.19
N LYS A 243 -5.83 -17.42 10.23
CA LYS A 243 -6.49 -18.48 9.45
C LYS A 243 -6.27 -18.25 7.95
N MET A 244 -6.42 -17.01 7.49
CA MET A 244 -6.20 -16.65 6.08
C MET A 244 -4.76 -16.94 5.64
N LEU A 245 -3.75 -16.49 6.40
CA LEU A 245 -2.35 -16.74 6.06
C LEU A 245 -2.00 -18.22 6.08
N LYS A 246 -2.49 -18.99 7.05
CA LYS A 246 -2.31 -20.45 7.10
C LYS A 246 -2.96 -21.16 5.93
N THR A 247 -4.15 -20.71 5.52
CA THR A 247 -4.88 -21.32 4.40
C THR A 247 -4.20 -21.03 3.08
N ILE A 248 -3.87 -19.77 2.80
CA ILE A 248 -3.33 -19.32 1.52
C ILE A 248 -1.84 -19.66 1.40
N ASN A 249 -1.08 -19.54 2.48
CA ASN A 249 0.36 -19.72 2.55
C ASN A 249 1.13 -18.94 1.47
N PRO A 250 0.97 -17.60 1.40
CA PRO A 250 1.64 -16.76 0.42
C PRO A 250 3.12 -16.57 0.77
N ALA A 251 3.94 -16.17 -0.22
CA ALA A 251 5.32 -15.80 0.04
C ALA A 251 5.45 -14.43 0.73
N TYR A 252 4.53 -13.52 0.44
CA TYR A 252 4.56 -12.14 0.93
C TYR A 252 3.17 -11.60 1.24
N ILE A 253 3.12 -10.62 2.16
CA ILE A 253 2.00 -9.69 2.30
C ILE A 253 2.45 -8.26 2.01
N ILE A 254 1.55 -7.44 1.48
CA ILE A 254 1.78 -6.03 1.17
C ILE A 254 0.97 -5.18 2.14
N LEU A 255 1.66 -4.45 3.00
CA LEU A 255 1.03 -3.64 4.04
C LEU A 255 0.85 -2.20 3.58
N LYS A 256 -0.37 -1.73 3.65
CA LYS A 256 -0.77 -0.33 3.43
C LYS A 256 -1.43 0.17 4.72
N PRO A 257 -0.70 0.82 5.62
CA PRO A 257 -1.19 1.13 6.97
C PRO A 257 -2.55 1.82 6.99
N SER A 258 -2.81 2.76 6.09
CA SER A 258 -4.11 3.44 6.01
C SER A 258 -5.29 2.55 5.59
N LEU A 259 -5.02 1.41 4.94
CA LEU A 259 -6.05 0.45 4.52
C LEU A 259 -6.28 -0.69 5.51
N VAL A 260 -5.31 -0.95 6.39
CA VAL A 260 -5.40 -2.04 7.37
C VAL A 260 -5.64 -1.55 8.80
N GLY A 261 -5.77 -0.24 9.01
CA GLY A 261 -6.14 0.34 10.31
C GLY A 261 -5.00 0.91 11.14
N GLY A 262 -3.89 1.29 10.51
CA GLY A 262 -2.80 2.02 11.14
C GLY A 262 -1.52 1.23 11.32
N LEU A 263 -0.59 1.83 12.05
CA LEU A 263 0.74 1.26 12.31
C LEU A 263 0.66 0.07 13.26
N LYS A 264 -0.12 0.21 14.35
CA LYS A 264 -0.35 -0.87 15.32
C LYS A 264 -0.96 -2.10 14.64
N LYS A 265 -1.98 -1.91 13.79
CA LYS A 265 -2.57 -3.01 13.02
C LYS A 265 -1.61 -3.61 11.99
N SER A 266 -0.73 -2.79 11.43
CA SER A 266 0.34 -3.29 10.54
C SER A 266 1.37 -4.12 11.30
N GLU A 267 1.73 -3.75 12.53
CA GLU A 267 2.59 -4.54 13.42
C GLU A 267 1.95 -5.89 13.76
N ASP A 268 0.64 -5.94 14.02
CA ASP A 268 -0.10 -7.19 14.22
C ASP A 268 0.03 -8.11 12.99
N TRP A 269 -0.15 -7.57 11.78
CA TRP A 269 0.06 -8.31 10.54
C TRP A 269 1.49 -8.83 10.39
N ILE A 270 2.51 -8.02 10.74
CA ILE A 270 3.92 -8.41 10.68
C ILE A 270 4.18 -9.59 11.63
N ASN A 271 3.65 -9.53 12.85
CA ASN A 271 3.82 -10.59 13.85
C ASN A 271 3.15 -11.90 13.40
N ILE A 272 1.91 -11.82 12.88
CA ILE A 272 1.21 -13.00 12.34
C ILE A 272 1.95 -13.57 11.14
N ALA A 273 2.43 -12.72 10.23
CA ALA A 273 3.21 -13.14 9.06
C ALA A 273 4.51 -13.83 9.46
N ALA A 274 5.25 -13.27 10.43
CA ALA A 274 6.48 -13.87 10.95
C ALA A 274 6.24 -15.27 11.54
N ASN A 275 5.17 -15.44 12.31
CA ASN A 275 4.80 -16.73 12.89
C ASN A 275 4.40 -17.78 11.84
N ASN A 276 4.06 -17.35 10.63
CA ASN A 276 3.69 -18.23 9.52
C ASN A 276 4.76 -18.29 8.40
N ASN A 277 5.98 -17.79 8.64
CA ASN A 277 7.07 -17.70 7.66
C ASN A 277 6.72 -16.90 6.39
N VAL A 278 5.80 -15.98 6.48
CA VAL A 278 5.40 -15.08 5.39
C VAL A 278 6.21 -13.79 5.52
N LYS A 279 6.82 -13.35 4.43
CA LYS A 279 7.55 -12.08 4.39
C LYS A 279 6.57 -10.92 4.17
N TRP A 280 7.02 -9.70 4.47
CA TRP A 280 6.18 -8.52 4.28
C TRP A 280 6.93 -7.38 3.59
N ARG A 281 6.17 -6.49 3.01
CA ARG A 281 6.61 -5.19 2.46
C ARG A 281 5.60 -4.13 2.83
N ALA A 282 6.08 -2.94 3.16
CA ALA A 282 5.22 -1.77 3.33
C ALA A 282 5.20 -0.95 2.04
N THR A 283 4.04 -0.38 1.74
CA THR A 283 3.86 0.53 0.62
C THR A 283 2.82 1.59 0.97
N SER A 284 2.74 2.65 0.18
CA SER A 284 1.73 3.70 0.38
C SER A 284 0.41 3.36 -0.30
N ALA A 285 -0.66 3.96 0.23
CA ALA A 285 -1.96 4.11 -0.42
C ALA A 285 -2.16 5.57 -0.85
N LEU A 286 -1.14 6.15 -1.48
CA LEU A 286 -1.12 7.52 -2.00
C LEU A 286 -1.28 8.60 -0.92
N GLU A 287 -0.82 8.33 0.28
CA GLU A 287 -0.74 9.32 1.36
C GLU A 287 0.18 10.48 0.95
N SER A 288 -0.12 11.67 1.45
CA SER A 288 0.71 12.87 1.25
C SER A 288 1.62 13.12 2.46
N LEU A 289 1.01 13.42 3.61
CA LEU A 289 1.72 13.76 4.84
C LEU A 289 2.36 12.53 5.48
N SER A 290 1.65 11.42 5.52
CA SER A 290 2.11 10.19 6.19
C SER A 290 3.38 9.62 5.57
N LEU A 291 3.61 9.86 4.26
CA LEU A 291 4.85 9.48 3.60
C LEU A 291 6.06 10.27 4.11
N ILE A 292 5.90 11.55 4.44
CA ILE A 292 6.96 12.36 5.06
C ILE A 292 7.36 11.76 6.41
N HIS A 293 6.39 11.27 7.19
CA HIS A 293 6.65 10.65 8.49
C HIS A 293 7.36 9.28 8.39
N ILE A 294 7.17 8.55 7.29
CA ILE A 294 7.57 7.15 7.13
C ILE A 294 8.68 6.97 6.09
N SER A 295 8.70 7.75 5.02
CA SER A 295 9.52 7.49 3.83
C SER A 295 10.33 8.65 3.25
N GLU A 296 10.24 9.87 3.79
CA GLU A 296 11.16 10.94 3.40
C GLU A 296 12.47 10.82 4.22
N PRO A 297 13.64 10.89 3.62
CA PRO A 297 14.05 11.75 2.49
C PRO A 297 14.52 11.00 1.21
N THR A 298 14.02 9.84 0.89
CA THR A 298 14.59 8.97 -0.14
C THR A 298 13.84 8.95 -1.47
N ARG A 299 12.94 9.91 -1.74
CA ARG A 299 12.44 10.11 -3.11
C ARG A 299 13.47 10.92 -3.90
N PRO A 300 14.07 10.38 -4.98
CA PRO A 300 14.65 11.23 -5.98
C PRO A 300 13.52 12.06 -6.60
N TYR A 301 13.66 13.37 -6.55
CA TYR A 301 12.75 14.32 -7.18
C TYR A 301 12.76 14.19 -8.68
#